data_914dbdc6d81ac0d12732859c2969c363
#
_entry.id   914dbdc6d81ac0d12732859c2969c363
#
_cell.length_a   1.000
_cell.length_b   1.000
_cell.length_c   1.000
_cell.angle_alpha   90.00
_cell.angle_beta   90.00
_cell.angle_gamma   90.00
#
_symmetry.space_group_name_H-M   'P 1'
#
loop_
_entity.id
_entity.type
_entity.pdbx_description
1 polymer ?
#
loop_
_entity_poly.entity_id
_entity_poly.type
_entity_poly.pdbx_seq_one_letter_code
_entity_poly.pdbx_strand_id
1 'polypeptide(L)'
;MVNLNRFDLAMLKPFMPETTQASGIFTGKADVAWDTTKEGLPQGKVTLSGRNVKVTQVVNDAPLPVAFDTLNLSADLHNNRAELGWLIRLTNNGQLDGQVQVTDPQGRRNLGGNVNISNFSLAMINPIFARGEKAEGRLNARLRLGGNVKSPQLFGQMQLSGVDIDGNFMPFDMQPSQLAMNFNGTRSTLQGTVNTRQGQIALSGNADWTQIDNWRAQIAAKGSRVRITVPPMVRLDVSPDVVFTATPSLFNLDGKVDVPWARIVVNEVPESAVGVSSDEVMLDKNLKPIKQQSASIPINSNLTIHVGNNVRLEAFGLKARLTGDLKVAQDKQGLGLNGQ
;
A
#
# COMPACT_ATOMS: atom_id res chain seq x y z
N MET A 1 -18.31 32.16 -17.97
CA MET A 1 -18.27 32.09 -16.49
C MET A 1 -19.47 31.28 -15.99
N VAL A 2 -19.25 30.26 -15.21
CA VAL A 2 -20.29 29.43 -14.57
C VAL A 2 -20.06 29.46 -13.07
N ASN A 3 -21.09 29.72 -12.30
CA ASN A 3 -21.05 29.69 -10.84
C ASN A 3 -21.91 28.54 -10.33
N LEU A 4 -21.36 27.72 -9.51
CA LEU A 4 -22.03 26.67 -8.77
C LEU A 4 -22.24 27.16 -7.34
N ASN A 5 -23.47 27.52 -6.99
CA ASN A 5 -23.79 27.99 -5.66
C ASN A 5 -24.44 26.89 -4.84
N ARG A 6 -23.77 26.50 -3.75
CA ARG A 6 -24.30 25.56 -2.75
C ARG A 6 -24.89 24.27 -3.36
N PHE A 7 -24.10 23.61 -4.16
CA PHE A 7 -24.47 22.30 -4.69
C PHE A 7 -24.37 21.23 -3.60
N ASP A 8 -25.49 20.53 -3.36
CA ASP A 8 -25.54 19.43 -2.40
C ASP A 8 -25.08 18.12 -3.08
N LEU A 9 -24.01 17.53 -2.56
CA LEU A 9 -23.50 16.25 -3.06
C LEU A 9 -24.49 15.10 -2.97
N ALA A 10 -25.44 15.16 -2.05
CA ALA A 10 -26.50 14.14 -1.94
C ALA A 10 -27.34 14.02 -3.21
N MET A 11 -27.40 15.08 -4.03
CA MET A 11 -28.05 15.05 -5.34
C MET A 11 -27.39 14.11 -6.35
N LEU A 12 -26.11 13.77 -6.15
CA LEU A 12 -25.38 12.82 -7.01
C LEU A 12 -25.65 11.36 -6.67
N LYS A 13 -26.41 11.09 -5.62
CA LYS A 13 -26.71 9.71 -5.16
C LYS A 13 -27.16 8.77 -6.30
N PRO A 14 -28.02 9.19 -7.26
CA PRO A 14 -28.43 8.32 -8.36
C PRO A 14 -27.31 7.93 -9.33
N PHE A 15 -26.20 8.68 -9.31
CA PHE A 15 -25.05 8.49 -10.18
C PHE A 15 -23.86 7.84 -9.48
N MET A 16 -23.98 7.62 -8.16
CA MET A 16 -22.92 6.98 -7.37
C MET A 16 -23.14 5.48 -7.28
N PRO A 17 -22.06 4.69 -7.20
CA PRO A 17 -22.15 3.28 -6.84
C PRO A 17 -22.89 3.11 -5.51
N GLU A 18 -23.63 2.01 -5.34
CA GLU A 18 -24.32 1.68 -4.09
C GLU A 18 -23.38 1.60 -2.88
N THR A 19 -22.10 1.31 -3.12
CA THR A 19 -21.03 1.24 -2.13
C THR A 19 -20.49 2.60 -1.68
N THR A 20 -20.94 3.70 -2.32
CA THR A 20 -20.44 5.05 -2.05
C THR A 20 -21.57 5.95 -1.63
N GLN A 21 -21.42 6.66 -0.50
CA GLN A 21 -22.32 7.72 -0.05
C GLN A 21 -21.51 9.00 0.12
N ALA A 22 -22.03 10.10 -0.37
CA ALA A 22 -21.43 11.42 -0.21
C ALA A 22 -22.46 12.43 0.22
N SER A 23 -22.06 13.32 1.10
CA SER A 23 -22.86 14.46 1.58
C SER A 23 -21.98 15.69 1.73
N GLY A 24 -22.58 16.85 1.80
CA GLY A 24 -21.89 18.12 1.95
C GLY A 24 -22.22 19.08 0.84
N ILE A 25 -21.76 20.31 0.99
CA ILE A 25 -22.08 21.42 0.11
C ILE A 25 -20.83 21.89 -0.61
N PHE A 26 -20.89 21.97 -1.94
CA PHE A 26 -19.87 22.57 -2.77
C PHE A 26 -20.27 23.93 -3.30
N THR A 27 -19.31 24.83 -3.31
CA THR A 27 -19.36 26.10 -4.01
C THR A 27 -18.25 26.10 -5.05
N GLY A 28 -18.52 26.54 -6.25
CA GLY A 28 -17.52 26.53 -7.30
C GLY A 28 -17.67 27.70 -8.26
N LYS A 29 -16.56 28.00 -8.93
CA LYS A 29 -16.51 28.96 -10.03
C LYS A 29 -15.73 28.33 -11.17
N ALA A 30 -16.23 28.46 -12.38
CA ALA A 30 -15.53 28.09 -13.59
C ALA A 30 -15.56 29.27 -14.58
N ASP A 31 -14.39 29.67 -15.01
CA ASP A 31 -14.22 30.65 -16.05
C ASP A 31 -13.30 30.05 -17.13
N VAL A 32 -13.92 29.52 -18.17
CA VAL A 32 -13.24 28.77 -19.21
C VAL A 32 -13.58 29.39 -20.55
N ALA A 33 -12.56 29.69 -21.34
CA ALA A 33 -12.65 30.13 -22.71
C ALA A 33 -12.03 29.09 -23.65
N TRP A 34 -12.79 28.69 -24.63
CA TRP A 34 -12.33 27.75 -25.65
C TRP A 34 -12.57 28.34 -27.03
N ASP A 35 -11.49 28.53 -27.77
CA ASP A 35 -11.53 28.96 -29.15
C ASP A 35 -11.38 27.71 -30.06
N THR A 36 -12.52 27.22 -30.56
CA THR A 36 -12.58 26.04 -31.41
C THR A 36 -11.98 26.28 -32.82
N THR A 37 -11.64 27.52 -33.14
CA THR A 37 -11.02 27.87 -34.43
C THR A 37 -9.51 27.80 -34.40
N LYS A 38 -8.91 27.67 -33.22
CA LYS A 38 -7.47 27.54 -33.01
C LYS A 38 -7.14 26.13 -32.48
N GLU A 39 -6.08 25.57 -33.02
CA GLU A 39 -5.49 24.38 -32.43
C GLU A 39 -4.89 24.78 -31.07
N GLY A 40 -5.47 24.31 -29.98
CA GLY A 40 -4.99 24.59 -28.64
C GLY A 40 -5.93 24.06 -27.56
N LEU A 41 -5.41 24.02 -26.34
CA LEU A 41 -6.17 23.66 -25.16
C LEU A 41 -7.09 24.82 -24.74
N PRO A 42 -8.26 24.53 -24.17
CA PRO A 42 -9.05 25.57 -23.54
C PRO A 42 -8.25 26.27 -22.45
N GLN A 43 -8.54 27.56 -22.25
CA GLN A 43 -7.93 28.34 -21.16
C GLN A 43 -9.00 28.65 -20.12
N GLY A 44 -8.60 28.60 -18.88
CA GLY A 44 -9.52 28.92 -17.81
C GLY A 44 -9.09 28.45 -16.45
N LYS A 45 -9.93 28.82 -15.48
CA LYS A 45 -9.74 28.47 -14.08
C LYS A 45 -11.02 27.89 -13.50
N VAL A 46 -10.89 26.80 -12.76
CA VAL A 46 -11.98 26.19 -11.99
C VAL A 46 -11.54 26.12 -10.53
N THR A 47 -12.40 26.57 -9.64
CA THR A 47 -12.19 26.43 -8.19
C THR A 47 -13.42 25.78 -7.56
N LEU A 48 -13.17 24.85 -6.63
CA LEU A 48 -14.19 24.18 -5.84
C LEU A 48 -13.85 24.28 -4.35
N SER A 49 -14.86 24.64 -3.55
CA SER A 49 -14.77 24.64 -2.09
C SER A 49 -15.89 23.78 -1.51
N GLY A 50 -15.53 22.79 -0.73
CA GLY A 50 -16.46 21.93 -0.02
C GLY A 50 -16.59 22.29 1.45
N ARG A 51 -17.79 22.19 2.01
CA ARG A 51 -18.07 22.36 3.43
C ARG A 51 -18.87 21.17 3.94
N ASN A 52 -18.51 20.70 5.16
CA ASN A 52 -19.16 19.57 5.80
C ASN A 52 -19.23 18.34 4.87
N VAL A 53 -18.19 18.14 4.08
CA VAL A 53 -18.12 17.04 3.14
C VAL A 53 -17.82 15.76 3.89
N LYS A 54 -18.62 14.74 3.67
CA LYS A 54 -18.41 13.40 4.18
C LYS A 54 -18.62 12.40 3.06
N VAL A 55 -17.64 11.56 2.85
CA VAL A 55 -17.70 10.44 1.90
C VAL A 55 -17.56 9.14 2.68
N THR A 56 -18.48 8.23 2.49
CA THR A 56 -18.42 6.89 3.06
C THR A 56 -18.31 5.89 1.93
N GLN A 57 -17.24 5.12 1.92
CA GLN A 57 -16.99 4.04 0.98
C GLN A 57 -17.09 2.72 1.71
N VAL A 58 -17.79 1.73 1.14
CA VAL A 58 -17.79 0.36 1.66
C VAL A 58 -16.55 -0.36 1.13
N VAL A 59 -15.73 -0.84 2.04
CA VAL A 59 -14.50 -1.61 1.76
C VAL A 59 -14.57 -2.91 2.54
N ASN A 60 -14.51 -4.05 1.86
CA ASN A 60 -14.64 -5.38 2.48
C ASN A 60 -15.86 -5.48 3.42
N ASP A 61 -17.02 -5.05 2.93
CA ASP A 61 -18.30 -5.03 3.66
C ASP A 61 -18.33 -4.12 4.92
N ALA A 62 -17.32 -3.32 5.13
CA ALA A 62 -17.24 -2.35 6.22
C ALA A 62 -17.29 -0.91 5.69
N PRO A 63 -18.12 -0.01 6.28
CA PRO A 63 -18.15 1.38 5.90
C PRO A 63 -16.91 2.12 6.40
N LEU A 64 -16.22 2.81 5.49
CA LEU A 64 -15.10 3.70 5.80
C LEU A 64 -15.56 5.15 5.59
N PRO A 65 -15.91 5.86 6.66
CA PRO A 65 -16.30 7.27 6.57
C PRO A 65 -15.06 8.17 6.56
N VAL A 66 -15.05 9.13 5.65
CA VAL A 66 -14.03 10.20 5.60
C VAL A 66 -14.75 11.54 5.62
N ALA A 67 -14.47 12.32 6.64
CA ALA A 67 -15.03 13.67 6.80
C ALA A 67 -13.95 14.73 6.56
N PHE A 68 -14.34 15.84 5.97
CA PHE A 68 -13.45 16.94 5.58
C PHE A 68 -13.91 18.24 6.25
N ASP A 69 -13.01 18.88 6.99
CA ASP A 69 -13.20 20.23 7.51
C ASP A 69 -13.01 21.27 6.41
N THR A 70 -12.05 21.03 5.54
CA THR A 70 -11.74 21.87 4.38
C THR A 70 -11.47 20.99 3.17
N LEU A 71 -12.09 21.32 2.06
CA LEU A 71 -11.84 20.68 0.77
C LEU A 71 -11.84 21.76 -0.32
N ASN A 72 -10.66 22.28 -0.63
CA ASN A 72 -10.47 23.27 -1.67
C ASN A 72 -9.66 22.67 -2.81
N LEU A 73 -10.20 22.75 -4.01
CA LEU A 73 -9.56 22.27 -5.23
C LEU A 73 -9.53 23.41 -6.25
N SER A 74 -8.45 23.49 -7.01
CA SER A 74 -8.31 24.43 -8.11
C SER A 74 -7.65 23.78 -9.30
N ALA A 75 -8.11 24.13 -10.49
CA ALA A 75 -7.47 23.77 -11.74
C ALA A 75 -7.36 25.02 -12.60
N ASP A 76 -6.20 25.26 -13.14
CA ASP A 76 -5.89 26.41 -13.97
C ASP A 76 -5.15 25.96 -15.23
N LEU A 77 -5.62 26.41 -16.38
CA LEU A 77 -5.00 26.14 -17.67
C LEU A 77 -4.83 27.44 -18.44
N HIS A 78 -3.63 28.00 -18.38
CA HIS A 78 -3.27 29.25 -19.05
C HIS A 78 -1.84 29.20 -19.59
N ASN A 79 -1.59 29.90 -20.68
CA ASN A 79 -0.24 30.11 -21.21
C ASN A 79 0.57 28.81 -21.37
N ASN A 80 -0.06 27.77 -21.94
CA ASN A 80 0.58 26.47 -22.13
C ASN A 80 1.06 25.80 -20.82
N ARG A 81 0.34 26.06 -19.72
CA ARG A 81 0.61 25.51 -18.40
C ARG A 81 -0.70 25.06 -17.76
N ALA A 82 -0.73 23.83 -17.30
CA ALA A 82 -1.78 23.27 -16.48
C ALA A 82 -1.34 23.21 -15.03
N GLU A 83 -2.17 23.67 -14.12
CA GLU A 83 -1.91 23.64 -12.68
C GLU A 83 -3.10 23.08 -11.95
N LEU A 84 -2.83 22.13 -11.04
CA LEU A 84 -3.82 21.57 -10.14
C LEU A 84 -3.36 21.84 -8.71
N GLY A 85 -4.23 22.46 -7.92
CA GLY A 85 -3.97 22.76 -6.52
C GLY A 85 -5.03 22.17 -5.60
N TRP A 86 -4.64 21.85 -4.37
CA TRP A 86 -5.54 21.32 -3.35
C TRP A 86 -5.11 21.74 -1.95
N LEU A 87 -6.09 21.94 -1.10
CA LEU A 87 -5.97 22.06 0.34
C LEU A 87 -7.08 21.25 0.98
N ILE A 88 -6.71 20.15 1.60
CA ILE A 88 -7.63 19.19 2.20
C ILE A 88 -7.27 19.05 3.66
N ARG A 89 -8.19 19.39 4.55
CA ARG A 89 -8.11 19.10 5.98
C ARG A 89 -9.15 18.08 6.34
N LEU A 90 -8.68 16.96 6.85
CA LEU A 90 -9.54 15.89 7.32
C LEU A 90 -10.02 16.18 8.75
N THR A 91 -11.26 15.86 9.05
CA THR A 91 -11.81 16.03 10.40
C THR A 91 -11.10 15.14 11.38
N ASN A 92 -10.54 15.73 12.45
CA ASN A 92 -9.75 15.03 13.45
C ASN A 92 -8.58 14.21 12.89
N ASN A 93 -8.05 14.61 11.77
CA ASN A 93 -6.91 13.99 11.13
C ASN A 93 -6.02 15.06 10.50
N GLY A 94 -5.04 14.66 9.70
CA GLY A 94 -4.07 15.54 9.12
C GLY A 94 -4.56 16.40 7.95
N GLN A 95 -3.60 16.99 7.30
CA GLN A 95 -3.80 17.87 6.16
C GLN A 95 -3.01 17.36 4.95
N LEU A 96 -3.63 17.45 3.78
CA LEU A 96 -3.00 17.23 2.48
C LEU A 96 -3.10 18.53 1.68
N ASP A 97 -1.98 19.08 1.29
CA ASP A 97 -1.94 20.27 0.45
C ASP A 97 -0.86 20.18 -0.60
N GLY A 98 -1.00 20.96 -1.63
CA GLY A 98 0.00 21.01 -2.67
C GLY A 98 -0.54 21.60 -3.96
N GLN A 99 0.34 21.62 -4.93
CA GLN A 99 0.05 21.94 -6.31
C GLN A 99 0.96 21.13 -7.23
N VAL A 100 0.42 20.74 -8.36
CA VAL A 100 1.16 20.11 -9.45
C VAL A 100 0.93 20.92 -10.70
N GLN A 101 1.99 21.21 -11.41
CA GLN A 101 1.94 21.92 -12.68
C GLN A 101 2.60 21.11 -13.78
N VAL A 102 2.02 21.20 -14.97
CA VAL A 102 2.57 20.65 -16.20
C VAL A 102 2.75 21.82 -17.17
N THR A 103 3.98 22.11 -17.50
CA THR A 103 4.32 23.09 -18.54
C THR A 103 4.42 22.38 -19.87
N ASP A 104 3.94 23.00 -20.94
CA ASP A 104 3.89 22.43 -22.29
C ASP A 104 3.15 21.05 -22.30
N PRO A 105 1.86 21.03 -21.92
CA PRO A 105 1.12 19.76 -21.72
C PRO A 105 0.92 18.96 -23.00
N GLN A 106 1.02 19.57 -24.16
CA GLN A 106 0.97 18.89 -25.46
C GLN A 106 2.33 18.51 -26.01
N GLY A 107 3.42 19.02 -25.45
CA GLY A 107 4.79 18.80 -25.88
C GLY A 107 5.65 18.08 -24.85
N ARG A 108 6.57 18.79 -24.21
CA ARG A 108 7.53 18.19 -23.28
C ARG A 108 6.93 17.68 -21.97
N ARG A 109 5.81 18.23 -21.54
CA ARG A 109 5.11 17.85 -20.31
C ARG A 109 6.00 17.94 -19.08
N ASN A 110 6.68 19.05 -18.90
CA ASN A 110 7.54 19.29 -17.75
C ASN A 110 6.72 19.40 -16.47
N LEU A 111 7.16 18.69 -15.43
CA LEU A 111 6.51 18.65 -14.13
C LEU A 111 7.14 19.66 -13.16
N GLY A 112 6.30 20.20 -12.30
CA GLY A 112 6.72 21.03 -11.18
C GLY A 112 5.68 21.00 -10.08
N GLY A 113 6.00 21.67 -8.98
CA GLY A 113 5.09 21.77 -7.84
C GLY A 113 5.56 21.00 -6.61
N ASN A 114 4.65 20.87 -5.67
CA ASN A 114 4.91 20.21 -4.39
C ASN A 114 3.68 19.46 -3.90
N VAL A 115 3.93 18.44 -3.08
CA VAL A 115 2.91 17.63 -2.40
C VAL A 115 3.31 17.54 -0.93
N ASN A 116 2.43 17.96 -0.04
CA ASN A 116 2.64 17.94 1.39
C ASN A 116 1.54 17.11 2.08
N ILE A 117 1.95 16.27 2.99
CA ILE A 117 1.08 15.54 3.91
C ILE A 117 1.55 15.86 5.32
N SER A 118 0.65 16.36 6.15
CA SER A 118 0.96 16.77 7.50
C SER A 118 0.14 15.97 8.49
N ASN A 119 0.82 15.20 9.32
CA ASN A 119 0.26 14.52 10.48
C ASN A 119 -0.98 13.65 10.14
N PHE A 120 -0.95 12.97 9.01
CA PHE A 120 -2.03 12.07 8.61
C PHE A 120 -2.05 10.83 9.49
N SER A 121 -3.17 10.54 10.14
CA SER A 121 -3.31 9.38 11.04
C SER A 121 -3.74 8.13 10.28
N LEU A 122 -3.01 7.04 10.46
CA LEU A 122 -3.40 5.72 9.96
C LEU A 122 -4.64 5.16 10.65
N ALA A 123 -5.01 5.65 11.82
CA ALA A 123 -6.21 5.23 12.53
C ALA A 123 -7.51 5.49 11.74
N MET A 124 -7.45 6.29 10.69
CA MET A 124 -8.57 6.53 9.79
C MET A 124 -9.08 5.25 9.13
N ILE A 125 -8.23 4.25 8.94
CA ILE A 125 -8.62 2.97 8.33
C ILE A 125 -9.20 1.95 9.32
N ASN A 126 -9.20 2.24 10.61
CA ASN A 126 -9.69 1.31 11.65
C ASN A 126 -11.12 0.81 11.44
N PRO A 127 -12.06 1.60 10.88
CA PRO A 127 -13.42 1.13 10.64
C PRO A 127 -13.54 -0.09 9.73
N ILE A 128 -12.54 -0.35 8.86
CA ILE A 128 -12.54 -1.51 7.98
C ILE A 128 -11.91 -2.77 8.60
N PHE A 129 -11.32 -2.64 9.78
CA PHE A 129 -10.72 -3.74 10.49
C PHE A 129 -11.76 -4.52 11.31
N ALA A 130 -11.47 -5.77 11.61
CA ALA A 130 -12.27 -6.57 12.49
C ALA A 130 -12.23 -6.04 13.94
N ARG A 131 -13.20 -6.43 14.74
CA ARG A 131 -13.27 -6.00 16.14
C ARG A 131 -12.01 -6.44 16.90
N GLY A 132 -11.35 -5.47 17.54
CA GLY A 132 -10.09 -5.68 18.28
C GLY A 132 -8.84 -5.51 17.41
N GLU A 133 -8.99 -5.27 16.13
CA GLU A 133 -7.89 -4.94 15.23
C GLU A 133 -7.78 -3.42 15.06
N LYS A 134 -6.57 -2.91 14.96
CA LYS A 134 -6.33 -1.48 14.80
C LYS A 134 -5.02 -1.18 14.09
N ALA A 135 -4.96 -0.02 13.47
CA ALA A 135 -3.74 0.60 12.98
C ALA A 135 -3.56 1.96 13.65
N GLU A 136 -2.34 2.25 14.05
CA GLU A 136 -1.90 3.54 14.55
C GLU A 136 -0.67 4.00 13.78
N GLY A 137 -0.39 5.28 13.80
CA GLY A 137 0.77 5.87 13.16
C GLY A 137 0.44 7.19 12.50
N ARG A 138 1.49 7.94 12.18
CA ARG A 138 1.41 9.25 11.56
C ARG A 138 2.27 9.30 10.32
N LEU A 139 1.70 9.77 9.22
CA LEU A 139 2.39 10.01 7.96
C LEU A 139 2.63 11.51 7.76
N ASN A 140 3.88 11.87 7.49
CA ASN A 140 4.29 13.19 7.06
C ASN A 140 5.09 13.06 5.79
N ALA A 141 4.86 13.95 4.84
CA ALA A 141 5.61 14.02 3.60
C ALA A 141 5.74 15.45 3.12
N ARG A 142 6.90 15.78 2.59
CA ARG A 142 7.17 17.03 1.87
C ARG A 142 7.96 16.70 0.62
N LEU A 143 7.27 16.77 -0.51
CA LEU A 143 7.82 16.37 -1.79
C LEU A 143 7.73 17.52 -2.78
N ARG A 144 8.78 17.69 -3.57
CA ARG A 144 8.83 18.57 -4.72
C ARG A 144 8.91 17.73 -6.00
N LEU A 145 8.17 18.13 -7.00
CA LEU A 145 8.17 17.48 -8.31
C LEU A 145 9.08 18.22 -9.29
N GLY A 146 9.66 17.47 -10.18
CA GLY A 146 10.47 17.96 -11.30
C GLY A 146 10.50 16.97 -12.46
N GLY A 147 11.39 17.19 -13.40
CA GLY A 147 11.47 16.34 -14.58
C GLY A 147 10.30 16.52 -15.54
N ASN A 148 9.84 15.45 -16.14
CA ASN A 148 8.70 15.43 -17.04
C ASN A 148 7.86 14.16 -16.83
N VAL A 149 6.72 14.05 -17.51
CA VAL A 149 5.80 12.92 -17.34
C VAL A 149 6.42 11.56 -17.70
N LYS A 150 7.39 11.53 -18.61
CA LYS A 150 8.10 10.31 -18.99
C LYS A 150 9.20 9.91 -18.01
N SER A 151 9.79 10.90 -17.34
CA SER A 151 10.82 10.71 -16.32
C SER A 151 10.55 11.64 -15.14
N PRO A 152 9.55 11.34 -14.32
CA PRO A 152 9.18 12.19 -13.18
C PRO A 152 10.27 12.14 -12.12
N GLN A 153 10.54 13.30 -11.54
CA GLN A 153 11.51 13.46 -10.45
C GLN A 153 10.80 13.89 -9.19
N LEU A 154 11.20 13.30 -8.08
CA LEU A 154 10.73 13.62 -6.73
C LEU A 154 11.91 14.01 -5.86
N PHE A 155 11.73 15.04 -5.04
CA PHE A 155 12.73 15.50 -4.08
C PHE A 155 12.04 15.72 -2.74
N GLY A 156 12.67 15.26 -1.69
CA GLY A 156 12.15 15.46 -0.35
C GLY A 156 12.08 14.20 0.49
N GLN A 157 11.21 14.19 1.47
CA GLN A 157 11.13 13.15 2.47
C GLN A 157 9.68 12.75 2.75
N MET A 158 9.51 11.47 3.07
CA MET A 158 8.30 10.90 3.64
C MET A 158 8.67 10.15 4.90
N GLN A 159 7.92 10.35 5.97
CA GLN A 159 8.14 9.70 7.26
C GLN A 159 6.84 9.09 7.78
N LEU A 160 6.94 7.86 8.22
CA LEU A 160 5.89 7.13 8.89
C LEU A 160 6.37 6.82 10.31
N SER A 161 5.73 7.38 11.32
CA SER A 161 6.15 7.29 12.72
C SER A 161 5.07 6.68 13.60
N GLY A 162 5.48 5.97 14.64
CA GLY A 162 4.57 5.36 15.60
C GLY A 162 3.65 4.31 14.99
N VAL A 163 4.09 3.63 13.92
CA VAL A 163 3.28 2.60 13.25
C VAL A 163 3.14 1.41 14.16
N ASP A 164 1.91 1.11 14.52
CA ASP A 164 1.54 -0.02 15.32
C ASP A 164 0.26 -0.62 14.74
N ILE A 165 0.38 -1.84 14.23
CA ILE A 165 -0.73 -2.55 13.61
C ILE A 165 -0.98 -3.81 14.42
N ASP A 166 -2.18 -3.93 14.95
CA ASP A 166 -2.63 -5.06 15.75
C ASP A 166 -3.81 -5.73 15.04
N GLY A 167 -3.71 -7.04 14.87
CA GLY A 167 -4.75 -7.81 14.22
C GLY A 167 -4.36 -9.26 13.99
N ASN A 168 -5.35 -10.10 13.78
CA ASN A 168 -5.17 -11.54 13.59
C ASN A 168 -4.35 -11.89 12.32
N PHE A 169 -4.26 -10.96 11.39
CA PHE A 169 -3.45 -11.10 10.17
C PHE A 169 -1.96 -10.82 10.41
N MET A 170 -1.62 -10.18 11.55
CA MET A 170 -0.22 -9.90 11.90
C MET A 170 0.40 -11.12 12.56
N PRO A 171 1.51 -11.65 12.01
CA PRO A 171 2.15 -12.85 12.56
C PRO A 171 2.99 -12.57 13.81
N PHE A 172 3.18 -11.31 14.16
CA PHE A 172 3.96 -10.87 15.33
C PHE A 172 3.27 -9.70 16.02
N ASP A 173 3.60 -9.51 17.30
CA ASP A 173 3.10 -8.42 18.13
C ASP A 173 3.93 -7.16 17.84
N MET A 174 3.41 -6.32 16.94
CA MET A 174 4.07 -5.10 16.53
C MET A 174 4.04 -4.06 17.65
N GLN A 175 5.09 -3.32 17.79
CA GLN A 175 5.23 -2.16 18.68
C GLN A 175 5.48 -0.92 17.82
N PRO A 176 5.33 0.29 18.36
CA PRO A 176 5.51 1.52 17.58
C PRO A 176 6.82 1.51 16.77
N SER A 177 6.67 1.61 15.50
CA SER A 177 7.74 1.46 14.49
C SER A 177 7.82 2.69 13.61
N GLN A 178 8.92 2.84 12.88
CA GLN A 178 9.13 4.00 12.03
C GLN A 178 9.82 3.64 10.73
N LEU A 179 9.42 4.33 9.68
CA LEU A 179 10.00 4.26 8.34
C LEU A 179 10.23 5.66 7.81
N ALA A 180 11.32 5.85 7.09
CA ALA A 180 11.63 7.08 6.39
C ALA A 180 12.03 6.78 4.94
N MET A 181 11.52 7.57 4.02
CA MET A 181 11.91 7.54 2.62
C MET A 181 12.49 8.89 2.23
N ASN A 182 13.62 8.87 1.53
CA ASN A 182 14.24 10.05 0.93
C ASN A 182 14.17 9.91 -0.58
N PHE A 183 13.77 10.99 -1.24
CA PHE A 183 13.64 11.08 -2.68
C PHE A 183 14.66 12.05 -3.23
N ASN A 184 15.38 11.66 -4.26
CA ASN A 184 16.38 12.48 -4.93
C ASN A 184 16.35 12.26 -6.45
N GLY A 185 15.45 12.94 -7.12
CA GLY A 185 15.24 12.83 -8.56
C GLY A 185 14.47 11.56 -8.92
N THR A 186 15.09 10.68 -9.67
CA THR A 186 14.50 9.39 -10.10
C THR A 186 14.85 8.22 -9.18
N ARG A 187 15.39 8.52 -8.01
CA ARG A 187 15.81 7.52 -7.01
C ARG A 187 15.24 7.83 -5.65
N SER A 188 15.03 6.78 -4.88
CA SER A 188 14.66 6.90 -3.47
C SER A 188 15.39 5.86 -2.62
N THR A 189 15.51 6.16 -1.33
CA THR A 189 16.01 5.24 -0.31
C THR A 189 14.97 5.09 0.78
N LEU A 190 14.90 3.90 1.35
CA LEU A 190 14.05 3.56 2.50
C LEU A 190 14.94 3.14 3.65
N GLN A 191 14.65 3.63 4.84
CA GLN A 191 15.20 3.13 6.11
C GLN A 191 14.08 3.07 7.14
N GLY A 192 14.14 2.04 7.98
CA GLY A 192 13.17 1.92 9.05
C GLY A 192 13.49 0.78 9.99
N THR A 193 12.74 0.75 11.07
CA THR A 193 12.79 -0.32 12.06
C THR A 193 11.37 -0.71 12.42
N VAL A 194 11.06 -1.98 12.25
CA VAL A 194 9.84 -2.59 12.76
C VAL A 194 10.16 -3.18 14.12
N ASN A 195 9.61 -2.60 15.16
CA ASN A 195 9.73 -3.08 16.53
C ASN A 195 8.64 -4.10 16.81
N THR A 196 9.00 -5.14 17.54
CA THR A 196 8.05 -6.13 18.05
C THR A 196 8.26 -6.29 19.55
N ARG A 197 7.35 -6.98 20.21
CA ARG A 197 7.52 -7.26 21.65
C ARG A 197 8.79 -8.07 21.92
N GLN A 198 9.19 -8.92 21.00
CA GLN A 198 10.42 -9.70 21.08
C GLN A 198 11.15 -9.65 19.74
N GLY A 199 12.23 -8.87 19.71
CA GLY A 199 13.04 -8.67 18.54
C GLY A 199 12.61 -7.46 17.69
N GLN A 200 13.40 -7.16 16.70
CA GLN A 200 13.14 -6.07 15.75
C GLN A 200 13.62 -6.45 14.35
N ILE A 201 13.06 -5.79 13.35
CA ILE A 201 13.43 -5.94 11.96
C ILE A 201 13.93 -4.59 11.44
N ALA A 202 15.18 -4.54 11.00
CA ALA A 202 15.72 -3.40 10.27
C ALA A 202 15.32 -3.51 8.80
N LEU A 203 14.71 -2.45 8.27
CA LEU A 203 14.37 -2.32 6.87
C LEU A 203 15.28 -1.31 6.21
N SER A 204 15.75 -1.64 5.01
CA SER A 204 16.45 -0.73 4.12
C SER A 204 16.02 -1.01 2.70
N GLY A 205 16.10 -0.01 1.84
CA GLY A 205 15.69 -0.22 0.46
C GLY A 205 16.05 0.93 -0.44
N ASN A 206 15.86 0.72 -1.71
CA ASN A 206 16.03 1.72 -2.74
C ASN A 206 15.07 1.44 -3.89
N ALA A 207 14.78 2.48 -4.64
CA ALA A 207 14.04 2.40 -5.89
C ALA A 207 14.70 3.31 -6.93
N ASP A 208 14.62 2.92 -8.18
CA ASP A 208 15.09 3.67 -9.33
C ASP A 208 14.04 3.58 -10.43
N TRP A 209 13.53 4.73 -10.88
CA TRP A 209 12.58 4.86 -11.98
C TRP A 209 13.08 5.81 -13.06
N THR A 210 14.39 5.90 -13.24
CA THR A 210 15.01 6.69 -14.32
C THR A 210 14.38 6.34 -15.67
N GLN A 211 14.05 5.06 -15.85
CA GLN A 211 13.21 4.57 -16.93
C GLN A 211 11.88 4.10 -16.33
N ILE A 212 10.82 4.88 -16.52
CA ILE A 212 9.53 4.61 -15.86
C ILE A 212 8.94 3.24 -16.21
N ASP A 213 9.12 2.78 -17.44
CA ASP A 213 8.64 1.48 -17.91
C ASP A 213 9.51 0.31 -17.44
N ASN A 214 10.68 0.60 -16.91
CA ASN A 214 11.65 -0.38 -16.42
C ASN A 214 12.17 -0.01 -15.02
N TRP A 215 11.26 0.37 -14.14
CA TRP A 215 11.59 0.68 -12.77
C TRP A 215 12.06 -0.54 -11.97
N ARG A 216 12.84 -0.31 -10.96
CA ARG A 216 13.32 -1.33 -10.03
C ARG A 216 13.21 -0.83 -8.60
N ALA A 217 12.73 -1.68 -7.72
CA ALA A 217 12.71 -1.46 -6.28
C ALA A 217 13.28 -2.67 -5.53
N GLN A 218 13.93 -2.40 -4.42
CA GLN A 218 14.55 -3.42 -3.57
C GLN A 218 14.34 -3.06 -2.11
N ILE A 219 13.93 -4.04 -1.31
CA ILE A 219 13.77 -3.90 0.14
C ILE A 219 14.51 -5.06 0.80
N ALA A 220 15.42 -4.73 1.72
CA ALA A 220 16.10 -5.69 2.57
C ALA A 220 15.50 -5.65 3.98
N ALA A 221 15.25 -6.82 4.55
CA ALA A 221 14.77 -6.98 5.91
C ALA A 221 15.72 -7.88 6.68
N LYS A 222 16.25 -7.36 7.78
CA LYS A 222 17.15 -8.09 8.67
C LYS A 222 16.62 -8.01 10.10
N GLY A 223 16.23 -9.16 10.62
CA GLY A 223 15.67 -9.28 11.96
C GLY A 223 16.53 -10.09 12.90
N SER A 224 16.30 -9.91 14.18
CA SER A 224 16.94 -10.66 15.24
C SER A 224 15.88 -11.19 16.20
N ARG A 225 15.68 -12.51 16.19
CA ARG A 225 14.78 -13.27 17.07
C ARG A 225 13.39 -12.66 17.23
N VAL A 226 12.74 -12.43 16.11
CA VAL A 226 11.37 -11.94 16.07
C VAL A 226 10.41 -13.08 16.39
N ARG A 227 9.57 -12.91 17.41
CA ARG A 227 8.57 -13.92 17.77
C ARG A 227 7.41 -13.87 16.80
N ILE A 228 7.18 -15.01 16.14
CA ILE A 228 6.02 -15.24 15.27
C ILE A 228 5.08 -16.21 15.97
N THR A 229 3.80 -15.89 15.96
CA THR A 229 2.76 -16.73 16.53
C THR A 229 1.64 -16.92 15.51
N VAL A 230 1.37 -18.17 15.19
CA VAL A 230 0.23 -18.58 14.36
C VAL A 230 -0.66 -19.47 15.23
N PRO A 231 -1.65 -18.91 15.94
CA PRO A 231 -2.52 -19.69 16.81
C PRO A 231 -3.34 -20.73 16.03
N PRO A 232 -3.62 -21.87 16.65
CA PRO A 232 -3.15 -22.34 17.96
C PRO A 232 -1.84 -23.11 17.89
N MET A 233 -1.27 -23.31 16.70
CA MET A 233 -0.36 -24.43 16.42
C MET A 233 1.12 -24.06 16.42
N VAL A 234 1.49 -22.79 16.11
CA VAL A 234 2.90 -22.46 15.86
C VAL A 234 3.34 -21.23 16.63
N ARG A 235 4.45 -21.38 17.37
CA ARG A 235 5.23 -20.27 17.93
C ARG A 235 6.70 -20.49 17.58
N LEU A 236 7.34 -19.48 17.01
CA LEU A 236 8.73 -19.57 16.62
C LEU A 236 9.45 -18.22 16.71
N ASP A 237 10.75 -18.27 16.94
CA ASP A 237 11.63 -17.12 16.78
C ASP A 237 12.29 -17.21 15.41
N VAL A 238 12.25 -16.14 14.66
CA VAL A 238 12.90 -16.04 13.35
C VAL A 238 13.88 -14.88 13.30
N SER A 239 15.00 -15.11 12.64
CA SER A 239 15.99 -14.09 12.32
C SER A 239 16.10 -14.02 10.79
N PRO A 240 15.28 -13.22 10.12
CA PRO A 240 15.31 -13.07 8.67
C PRO A 240 16.52 -12.23 8.24
N ASP A 241 17.07 -12.58 7.08
CA ASP A 241 18.04 -11.80 6.33
C ASP A 241 17.70 -11.99 4.85
N VAL A 242 16.71 -11.23 4.40
CA VAL A 242 16.06 -11.41 3.11
C VAL A 242 16.03 -10.12 2.31
N VAL A 243 16.03 -10.27 1.00
CA VAL A 243 15.94 -9.18 0.03
C VAL A 243 14.78 -9.46 -0.93
N PHE A 244 13.86 -8.52 -0.99
CA PHE A 244 12.78 -8.51 -1.96
C PHE A 244 13.11 -7.52 -3.07
N THR A 245 13.11 -7.98 -4.32
CA THR A 245 13.34 -7.16 -5.51
C THR A 245 12.10 -7.18 -6.39
N ALA A 246 11.65 -6.01 -6.80
CA ALA A 246 10.49 -5.83 -7.68
C ALA A 246 10.88 -5.10 -8.96
N THR A 247 10.38 -5.61 -10.06
CA THR A 247 10.40 -4.97 -11.39
C THR A 247 9.00 -5.02 -11.99
N PRO A 248 8.69 -4.36 -13.09
CA PRO A 248 7.37 -4.45 -13.73
C PRO A 248 6.94 -5.88 -14.09
N SER A 249 7.89 -6.78 -14.30
CA SER A 249 7.63 -8.14 -14.81
C SER A 249 7.89 -9.26 -13.80
N LEU A 250 8.57 -8.99 -12.68
CA LEU A 250 9.06 -10.05 -11.80
C LEU A 250 9.25 -9.55 -10.37
N PHE A 251 8.82 -10.38 -9.41
CA PHE A 251 9.16 -10.26 -8.01
C PHE A 251 10.10 -11.38 -7.61
N ASN A 252 11.19 -11.05 -6.92
CA ASN A 252 12.13 -12.01 -6.35
C ASN A 252 12.21 -11.84 -4.84
N LEU A 253 12.24 -12.95 -4.13
CA LEU A 253 12.51 -13.00 -2.70
C LEU A 253 13.68 -13.96 -2.46
N ASP A 254 14.81 -13.41 -2.06
CA ASP A 254 16.06 -14.14 -1.85
C ASP A 254 16.54 -13.96 -0.42
N GLY A 255 17.27 -14.94 0.08
CA GLY A 255 17.97 -14.83 1.35
C GLY A 255 17.86 -16.06 2.23
N LYS A 256 18.02 -15.82 3.52
CA LYS A 256 18.00 -16.86 4.55
C LYS A 256 17.15 -16.44 5.74
N VAL A 257 16.61 -17.42 6.42
CA VAL A 257 15.84 -17.25 7.66
C VAL A 257 16.36 -18.26 8.67
N ASP A 258 16.91 -17.79 9.78
CA ASP A 258 17.29 -18.65 10.89
C ASP A 258 16.10 -18.83 11.84
N VAL A 259 15.84 -20.06 12.24
CA VAL A 259 14.79 -20.41 13.21
C VAL A 259 15.46 -21.08 14.41
N PRO A 260 15.98 -20.30 15.38
CA PRO A 260 16.70 -20.85 16.52
C PRO A 260 15.79 -21.57 17.51
N TRP A 261 14.52 -21.24 17.54
CA TRP A 261 13.56 -21.79 18.46
C TRP A 261 12.18 -21.90 17.81
N ALA A 262 11.50 -23.02 18.01
CA ALA A 262 10.10 -23.18 17.63
C ALA A 262 9.40 -24.23 18.48
N ARG A 263 8.07 -24.06 18.61
CA ARG A 263 7.14 -25.01 19.18
C ARG A 263 5.97 -25.14 18.20
N ILE A 264 5.87 -26.30 17.58
CA ILE A 264 4.88 -26.61 16.57
C ILE A 264 4.02 -27.74 17.11
N VAL A 265 2.73 -27.49 17.29
CA VAL A 265 1.77 -28.48 17.79
C VAL A 265 0.69 -28.68 16.74
N VAL A 266 0.62 -29.86 16.16
CA VAL A 266 -0.37 -30.22 15.14
C VAL A 266 -1.32 -31.24 15.74
N ASN A 267 -2.50 -30.81 16.11
CA ASN A 267 -3.54 -31.67 16.68
C ASN A 267 -4.52 -32.17 15.62
N GLU A 268 -4.71 -31.41 14.57
CA GLU A 268 -5.62 -31.70 13.46
C GLU A 268 -4.93 -31.35 12.13
N VAL A 269 -5.28 -32.07 11.08
CA VAL A 269 -4.84 -31.72 9.73
C VAL A 269 -5.64 -30.48 9.31
N PRO A 270 -4.99 -29.36 8.95
CA PRO A 270 -5.71 -28.21 8.45
C PRO A 270 -6.58 -28.60 7.25
N GLU A 271 -7.82 -28.13 7.21
CA GLU A 271 -8.72 -28.37 6.07
C GLU A 271 -8.12 -27.90 4.73
N SER A 272 -7.24 -26.89 4.79
CA SER A 272 -6.48 -26.41 3.64
C SER A 272 -5.36 -27.36 3.15
N ALA A 273 -5.03 -28.40 3.92
CA ALA A 273 -4.08 -29.42 3.49
C ALA A 273 -4.70 -30.46 2.55
N VAL A 274 -6.03 -30.49 2.49
CA VAL A 274 -6.78 -31.22 1.47
C VAL A 274 -7.00 -30.25 0.33
N GLY A 275 -6.08 -30.18 -0.60
CA GLY A 275 -6.26 -29.38 -1.81
C GLY A 275 -7.51 -29.85 -2.56
N VAL A 276 -8.32 -28.90 -3.01
CA VAL A 276 -9.38 -29.14 -3.97
C VAL A 276 -8.76 -29.91 -5.15
N SER A 277 -9.34 -31.05 -5.49
CA SER A 277 -8.86 -31.85 -6.63
C SER A 277 -8.76 -30.96 -7.87
N SER A 278 -7.75 -31.17 -8.67
CA SER A 278 -7.59 -30.45 -9.96
C SER A 278 -8.78 -30.63 -10.91
N ASP A 279 -9.68 -31.56 -10.58
CA ASP A 279 -10.90 -31.86 -11.34
C ASP A 279 -12.14 -31.11 -10.84
N GLU A 280 -12.05 -30.36 -9.73
CA GLU A 280 -13.13 -29.53 -9.26
C GLU A 280 -13.14 -28.16 -9.96
N VAL A 281 -14.21 -27.92 -10.70
CA VAL A 281 -14.47 -26.63 -11.35
C VAL A 281 -15.46 -25.86 -10.50
N MET A 282 -15.02 -24.74 -9.90
CA MET A 282 -15.94 -23.81 -9.25
C MET A 282 -16.76 -23.07 -10.30
N LEU A 283 -18.09 -23.12 -10.13
CA LEU A 283 -19.03 -22.44 -11.02
C LEU A 283 -19.59 -21.20 -10.32
N ASP A 284 -19.83 -20.14 -11.10
CA ASP A 284 -20.55 -18.96 -10.64
C ASP A 284 -22.06 -19.24 -10.50
N LYS A 285 -22.82 -18.23 -10.06
CA LYS A 285 -24.29 -18.32 -9.90
C LYS A 285 -25.03 -18.66 -11.22
N ASN A 286 -24.36 -18.57 -12.35
CA ASN A 286 -24.88 -18.85 -13.69
C ASN A 286 -24.33 -20.17 -14.26
N LEU A 287 -23.74 -21.01 -13.43
CA LEU A 287 -23.13 -22.29 -13.79
C LEU A 287 -21.98 -22.17 -14.80
N LYS A 288 -21.29 -21.02 -14.84
CA LYS A 288 -20.10 -20.83 -15.67
C LYS A 288 -18.85 -21.03 -14.82
N PRO A 289 -17.80 -21.68 -15.37
CA PRO A 289 -16.53 -21.82 -14.67
C PRO A 289 -15.98 -20.46 -14.26
N ILE A 290 -15.72 -20.29 -12.98
CA ILE A 290 -14.98 -19.12 -12.49
C ILE A 290 -13.55 -19.28 -12.97
N LYS A 291 -13.20 -18.58 -14.04
CA LYS A 291 -11.81 -18.41 -14.39
C LYS A 291 -11.17 -17.57 -13.28
N GLN A 292 -10.39 -18.19 -12.43
CA GLN A 292 -9.44 -17.46 -11.60
C GLN A 292 -8.46 -16.76 -12.54
N GLN A 293 -8.81 -15.58 -12.98
CA GLN A 293 -7.85 -14.64 -13.54
C GLN A 293 -7.13 -13.98 -12.36
N SER A 294 -6.26 -14.72 -11.72
CA SER A 294 -5.17 -14.09 -11.02
C SER A 294 -4.16 -13.67 -12.10
N ALA A 295 -4.21 -12.43 -12.51
CA ALA A 295 -3.06 -11.77 -13.08
C ALA A 295 -2.03 -11.62 -11.94
N SER A 296 -1.53 -12.74 -11.43
CA SER A 296 -0.49 -12.74 -10.41
C SER A 296 0.82 -12.47 -11.11
N ILE A 297 1.45 -11.37 -10.74
CA ILE A 297 2.86 -11.13 -11.09
C ILE A 297 3.64 -12.33 -10.55
N PRO A 298 4.46 -13.01 -11.38
CA PRO A 298 5.18 -14.18 -10.94
C PRO A 298 6.16 -13.81 -9.82
N ILE A 299 6.10 -14.53 -8.72
CA ILE A 299 7.03 -14.40 -7.60
C ILE A 299 8.02 -15.56 -7.68
N ASN A 300 9.30 -15.24 -7.83
CA ASN A 300 10.36 -16.21 -7.65
C ASN A 300 10.86 -16.12 -6.20
N SER A 301 11.02 -17.25 -5.58
CA SER A 301 11.54 -17.34 -4.21
C SER A 301 12.72 -18.28 -4.18
N ASN A 302 13.78 -17.86 -3.53
CA ASN A 302 14.98 -18.67 -3.26
C ASN A 302 15.42 -18.40 -1.82
N LEU A 303 14.77 -19.07 -0.88
CA LEU A 303 15.02 -18.92 0.55
C LEU A 303 15.68 -20.18 1.11
N THR A 304 16.66 -19.99 1.98
CA THR A 304 17.19 -21.03 2.84
C THR A 304 16.71 -20.81 4.26
N ILE A 305 16.03 -21.81 4.82
CA ILE A 305 15.59 -21.79 6.21
C ILE A 305 16.51 -22.70 6.99
N HIS A 306 17.25 -22.12 7.93
CA HIS A 306 18.10 -22.88 8.85
C HIS A 306 17.32 -23.15 10.13
N VAL A 307 17.09 -24.43 10.39
CA VAL A 307 16.39 -24.91 11.59
C VAL A 307 17.40 -25.23 12.67
N GLY A 308 17.39 -24.44 13.73
CA GLY A 308 18.32 -24.58 14.86
C GLY A 308 17.98 -25.75 15.78
N ASN A 309 18.78 -25.88 16.84
CA ASN A 309 18.75 -27.06 17.72
C ASN A 309 17.53 -27.12 18.68
N ASN A 310 16.75 -26.04 18.80
CA ASN A 310 15.64 -25.96 19.76
C ASN A 310 14.27 -25.84 19.05
N VAL A 311 14.10 -26.59 17.98
CA VAL A 311 12.82 -26.67 17.24
C VAL A 311 12.16 -28.00 17.55
N ARG A 312 10.96 -27.95 18.11
CA ARG A 312 10.19 -29.13 18.52
C ARG A 312 8.85 -29.17 17.80
N LEU A 313 8.58 -30.34 17.27
CA LEU A 313 7.28 -30.69 16.65
C LEU A 313 6.58 -31.71 17.53
N GLU A 314 5.32 -31.46 17.83
CA GLU A 314 4.41 -32.41 18.42
C GLU A 314 3.21 -32.57 17.47
N ALA A 315 3.04 -33.76 16.93
CA ALA A 315 1.99 -34.05 15.98
C ALA A 315 1.43 -35.46 16.22
N PHE A 316 0.13 -35.56 16.46
CA PHE A 316 -0.59 -36.85 16.62
C PHE A 316 0.06 -37.80 17.64
N GLY A 317 0.59 -37.24 18.74
CA GLY A 317 1.27 -38.02 19.77
C GLY A 317 2.78 -38.26 19.49
N LEU A 318 3.28 -37.94 18.32
CA LEU A 318 4.69 -37.98 17.99
C LEU A 318 5.36 -36.68 18.48
N LYS A 319 6.50 -36.83 19.16
CA LYS A 319 7.37 -35.71 19.55
C LYS A 319 8.72 -35.83 18.83
N ALA A 320 9.06 -34.82 18.06
CA ALA A 320 10.27 -34.79 17.30
C ALA A 320 11.06 -33.48 17.52
N ARG A 321 12.38 -33.55 17.38
CA ARG A 321 13.25 -32.41 17.24
C ARG A 321 13.60 -32.27 15.76
N LEU A 322 13.49 -31.07 15.25
CA LEU A 322 13.84 -30.76 13.88
C LEU A 322 15.14 -29.97 13.86
N THR A 323 16.03 -30.34 12.95
CA THR A 323 17.28 -29.60 12.67
C THR A 323 17.61 -29.77 11.20
N GLY A 324 18.37 -28.83 10.65
CA GLY A 324 18.85 -28.92 9.27
C GLY A 324 18.51 -27.68 8.45
N ASP A 325 18.73 -27.78 7.16
CA ASP A 325 18.47 -26.71 6.21
C ASP A 325 17.34 -27.08 5.28
N LEU A 326 16.44 -26.15 5.07
CA LEU A 326 15.31 -26.27 4.16
C LEU A 326 15.45 -25.23 3.05
N LYS A 327 15.48 -25.65 1.81
CA LYS A 327 15.43 -24.75 0.66
C LYS A 327 13.99 -24.62 0.17
N VAL A 328 13.52 -23.39 0.13
CA VAL A 328 12.22 -23.04 -0.43
C VAL A 328 12.47 -22.34 -1.75
N ALA A 329 12.12 -22.98 -2.83
CA ALA A 329 12.20 -22.41 -4.17
C ALA A 329 10.79 -22.37 -4.77
N GLN A 330 10.38 -21.21 -5.20
CA GLN A 330 9.15 -21.02 -5.96
C GLN A 330 9.50 -20.38 -7.29
N ASP A 331 9.07 -21.02 -8.35
CA ASP A 331 9.20 -20.53 -9.71
C ASP A 331 7.84 -20.58 -10.44
N LYS A 332 7.84 -20.37 -11.74
CA LYS A 332 6.64 -20.45 -12.56
C LYS A 332 5.98 -21.85 -12.59
N GLN A 333 6.68 -22.88 -12.11
CA GLN A 333 6.24 -24.27 -12.11
C GLN A 333 5.64 -24.70 -10.76
N GLY A 334 5.82 -23.93 -9.72
CA GLY A 334 5.25 -24.18 -8.40
C GLY A 334 6.22 -24.01 -7.23
N LEU A 335 5.75 -24.37 -6.04
CA LEU A 335 6.51 -24.33 -4.80
C LEU A 335 7.25 -25.66 -4.61
N GLY A 336 8.59 -25.60 -4.58
CA GLY A 336 9.45 -26.74 -4.25
C GLY A 336 10.04 -26.60 -2.84
N LEU A 337 9.96 -27.66 -2.06
CA LEU A 337 10.60 -27.78 -0.74
C LEU A 337 11.63 -28.90 -0.81
N ASN A 338 12.90 -28.56 -0.59
CA ASN A 338 14.00 -29.51 -0.52
C ASN A 338 14.69 -29.38 0.84
N GLY A 339 14.76 -30.47 1.60
CA GLY A 339 15.41 -30.49 2.92
C GLY A 339 16.51 -31.55 3.00
N GLN A 340 17.51 -31.28 3.84
CA GLN A 340 18.52 -32.24 4.30
C GLN A 340 18.47 -32.33 5.81
#